data_d34aef85b89fca2141478fa80f44b123
#
_entry.id   d34aef85b89fca2141478fa80f44b123
#
_cell.length_a   1.000
_cell.length_b   1.000
_cell.length_c   1.000
_cell.angle_alpha   90.00
_cell.angle_beta   90.00
_cell.angle_gamma   90.00
#
_symmetry.space_group_name_H-M   'P 1'
#
loop_
_entity.id
_entity.type
_entity.pdbx_description
1 polymer ?
#
loop_
_entity_poly.entity_id
_entity_poly.type
_entity_poly.pdbx_seq_one_letter_code
_entity_poly.pdbx_strand_id
1 'polypeptide(L)'
;NSFLITTVVVASVSYIGIWRLYLTFYRYFPRIHRELAVAVLLMPSAVMWGSSILKDTITFSSFCWFIHALDNFWFRRVDRLASLVTMAIALTLIILIKPYIFMVMLPMCAVWISYARVSRIQNAAIKYLALPVMLVGLSFGVLALLTALGDQLGQFSLQLALDNILATQKDLLQNEEYGTNRFDVGEMEATWGSVLSKFPIATTATLFRPFITECNNFVMVLAGLENLFVLSVFVRMLIKTRIVFLGSAITGNPLILTCVIFSLLYGFVTGITTPNFGALVRFKIPLMPTFMGAMYMIMFLVDERNRLRGRGLPFRFQNYRNGDPYVRRTRDGLPIL
;
A
#
# COMPACT_ATOMS: atom_id res chain seq x y z
N ASN A 1 12.66 -16.50 31.71
CA ASN A 1 11.84 -15.39 31.20
C ASN A 1 12.08 -15.21 29.69
N SER A 2 11.07 -15.58 28.92
CA SER A 2 11.17 -15.88 27.50
C SER A 2 10.76 -14.73 26.58
N PHE A 3 10.82 -13.46 27.01
CA PHE A 3 10.41 -12.32 26.16
C PHE A 3 11.14 -12.32 24.81
N LEU A 4 12.46 -12.48 24.82
CA LEU A 4 13.26 -12.54 23.59
C LEU A 4 12.87 -13.71 22.69
N ILE A 5 12.64 -14.89 23.28
CA ILE A 5 12.22 -16.08 22.52
C ILE A 5 10.86 -15.82 21.87
N THR A 6 9.91 -15.28 22.64
CA THR A 6 8.58 -14.92 22.11
C THR A 6 8.69 -13.90 20.98
N THR A 7 9.52 -12.88 21.13
CA THR A 7 9.76 -11.88 20.07
C THR A 7 10.31 -12.53 18.82
N VAL A 8 11.31 -13.40 18.92
CA VAL A 8 11.89 -14.09 17.76
C VAL A 8 10.86 -14.98 17.08
N VAL A 9 10.04 -15.71 17.84
CA VAL A 9 8.98 -16.54 17.25
C VAL A 9 7.95 -15.70 16.53
N VAL A 10 7.44 -14.63 17.15
CA VAL A 10 6.46 -13.72 16.54
C VAL A 10 7.03 -13.07 15.29
N ALA A 11 8.27 -12.57 15.36
CA ALA A 11 8.96 -11.99 14.21
C ALA A 11 9.12 -13.00 13.06
N SER A 12 9.51 -14.24 13.36
CA SER A 12 9.70 -15.28 12.35
C SER A 12 8.38 -15.64 11.64
N VAL A 13 7.30 -15.80 12.41
CA VAL A 13 5.97 -16.09 11.86
C VAL A 13 5.47 -14.90 11.02
N SER A 14 5.65 -13.67 11.52
CA SER A 14 5.27 -12.46 10.79
C SER A 14 6.05 -12.32 9.48
N TYR A 15 7.36 -12.60 9.51
CA TYR A 15 8.22 -12.48 8.34
C TYR A 15 7.77 -13.40 7.18
N ILE A 16 7.17 -14.54 7.46
CA ILE A 16 6.62 -15.42 6.41
C ILE A 16 5.58 -14.66 5.57
N GLY A 17 4.71 -13.87 6.19
CA GLY A 17 3.74 -13.05 5.47
C GLY A 17 4.41 -11.99 4.57
N ILE A 18 5.40 -11.28 5.12
CA ILE A 18 6.16 -10.26 4.39
C ILE A 18 6.89 -10.89 3.20
N TRP A 19 7.50 -12.06 3.40
CA TRP A 19 8.13 -12.85 2.34
C TRP A 19 7.13 -13.23 1.24
N ARG A 20 5.88 -13.58 1.60
CA ARG A 20 4.83 -13.89 0.62
C ARG A 20 4.46 -12.69 -0.24
N LEU A 21 4.41 -11.49 0.32
CA LEU A 21 4.21 -10.27 -0.46
C LEU A 21 5.37 -10.03 -1.46
N TYR A 22 6.62 -10.20 -0.98
CA TYR A 22 7.79 -10.14 -1.86
C TYR A 22 7.68 -11.12 -3.02
N LEU A 23 7.34 -12.39 -2.75
CA LEU A 23 7.13 -13.41 -3.79
C LEU A 23 6.03 -13.01 -4.77
N THR A 24 4.96 -12.35 -4.31
CA THR A 24 3.91 -11.84 -5.18
C THR A 24 4.47 -10.80 -6.16
N PHE A 25 5.20 -9.80 -5.68
CA PHE A 25 5.81 -8.80 -6.54
C PHE A 25 6.90 -9.39 -7.45
N TYR A 26 7.73 -10.27 -6.93
CA TYR A 26 8.75 -11.01 -7.67
C TYR A 26 8.17 -11.80 -8.84
N ARG A 27 7.02 -12.43 -8.66
CA ARG A 27 6.33 -13.15 -9.74
C ARG A 27 5.96 -12.26 -10.93
N TYR A 28 5.61 -11.00 -10.66
CA TYR A 28 5.24 -10.04 -11.71
C TYR A 28 6.47 -9.38 -12.35
N PHE A 29 7.48 -9.02 -11.55
CA PHE A 29 8.65 -8.26 -11.99
C PHE A 29 9.97 -8.88 -11.51
N PRO A 30 10.34 -10.08 -11.98
CA PRO A 30 11.51 -10.81 -11.46
C PRO A 30 12.85 -10.13 -11.75
N ARG A 31 12.97 -9.37 -12.83
CA ARG A 31 14.23 -8.69 -13.20
C ARG A 31 14.62 -7.54 -12.26
N ILE A 32 13.71 -7.07 -11.44
CA ILE A 32 13.97 -6.06 -10.40
C ILE A 32 13.82 -6.64 -9.00
N HIS A 33 14.19 -7.91 -8.82
CA HIS A 33 14.05 -8.61 -7.54
C HIS A 33 14.80 -7.93 -6.38
N ARG A 34 15.95 -7.28 -6.65
CA ARG A 34 16.73 -6.56 -5.64
C ARG A 34 16.01 -5.32 -5.16
N GLU A 35 15.49 -4.51 -6.07
CA GLU A 35 14.71 -3.31 -5.76
C GLU A 35 13.41 -3.67 -5.02
N LEU A 36 12.76 -4.75 -5.42
CA LEU A 36 11.58 -5.27 -4.71
C LEU A 36 11.93 -5.82 -3.33
N ALA A 37 13.10 -6.43 -3.16
CA ALA A 37 13.59 -6.85 -1.84
C ALA A 37 13.81 -5.63 -0.93
N VAL A 38 14.41 -4.55 -1.45
CA VAL A 38 14.52 -3.28 -0.71
C VAL A 38 13.15 -2.76 -0.31
N ALA A 39 12.20 -2.72 -1.25
CA ALA A 39 10.86 -2.18 -1.01
C ALA A 39 10.05 -2.96 0.04
N VAL A 40 10.19 -4.29 0.09
CA VAL A 40 9.32 -5.16 0.90
C VAL A 40 10.02 -5.69 2.16
N LEU A 41 11.31 -6.05 2.04
CA LEU A 41 12.02 -6.79 3.10
C LEU A 41 12.99 -5.92 3.90
N LEU A 42 13.52 -4.85 3.31
CA LEU A 42 14.67 -4.12 3.86
C LEU A 42 14.36 -2.68 4.29
N MET A 43 13.09 -2.23 4.20
CA MET A 43 12.73 -0.91 4.71
C MET A 43 12.86 -0.88 6.24
N PRO A 44 13.69 0.02 6.82
CA PRO A 44 14.01 0.01 8.25
C PRO A 44 12.77 0.08 9.15
N SER A 45 11.79 0.92 8.82
CA SER A 45 10.54 1.00 9.60
C SER A 45 9.73 -0.31 9.54
N ALA A 46 9.63 -0.94 8.36
CA ALA A 46 8.93 -2.20 8.21
C ALA A 46 9.64 -3.34 8.95
N VAL A 47 10.98 -3.37 8.94
CA VAL A 47 11.77 -4.36 9.69
C VAL A 47 11.59 -4.13 11.19
N MET A 48 11.78 -2.92 11.69
CA MET A 48 11.71 -2.60 13.12
C MET A 48 10.31 -2.86 13.70
N TRP A 49 9.28 -2.29 13.09
CA TRP A 49 7.91 -2.40 13.61
C TRP A 49 7.20 -3.68 13.19
N GLY A 50 7.66 -4.33 12.12
CA GLY A 50 7.15 -5.61 11.65
C GLY A 50 7.75 -6.84 12.35
N SER A 51 8.77 -6.67 13.22
CA SER A 51 9.41 -7.75 13.97
C SER A 51 9.21 -7.68 15.49
N SER A 52 8.45 -6.70 16.00
CA SER A 52 8.18 -6.53 17.42
C SER A 52 6.90 -7.26 17.86
N ILE A 53 6.70 -7.47 19.17
CA ILE A 53 5.43 -7.99 19.70
C ILE A 53 4.41 -6.85 19.76
N LEU A 54 3.89 -6.47 18.60
CA LEU A 54 2.96 -5.36 18.45
C LEU A 54 1.74 -5.77 17.60
N LYS A 55 0.65 -5.05 17.77
CA LYS A 55 -0.54 -5.14 16.90
C LYS A 55 -0.17 -4.93 15.43
N ASP A 56 0.80 -4.04 15.18
CA ASP A 56 1.29 -3.69 13.83
C ASP A 56 1.96 -4.87 13.13
N THR A 57 2.76 -5.64 13.85
CA THR A 57 3.43 -6.85 13.33
C THR A 57 2.41 -7.85 12.78
N ILE A 58 1.36 -8.13 13.56
CA ILE A 58 0.31 -9.07 13.17
C ILE A 58 -0.48 -8.54 11.98
N THR A 59 -0.89 -7.27 12.03
CA THR A 59 -1.71 -6.67 10.97
C THR A 59 -0.95 -6.49 9.67
N PHE A 60 0.34 -6.13 9.73
CA PHE A 60 1.18 -6.02 8.53
C PHE A 60 1.43 -7.38 7.88
N SER A 61 1.76 -8.39 8.69
CA SER A 61 1.91 -9.76 8.19
C SER A 61 0.60 -10.28 7.55
N SER A 62 -0.54 -10.04 8.22
CA SER A 62 -1.85 -10.43 7.71
C SER A 62 -2.20 -9.72 6.41
N PHE A 63 -1.89 -8.41 6.28
CA PHE A 63 -2.01 -7.69 5.01
C PHE A 63 -1.20 -8.36 3.90
N CYS A 64 0.05 -8.69 4.17
CA CYS A 64 0.94 -9.34 3.20
C CYS A 64 0.43 -10.73 2.78
N TRP A 65 -0.03 -11.54 3.74
CA TRP A 65 -0.65 -12.84 3.49
C TRP A 65 -1.92 -12.72 2.66
N PHE A 66 -2.76 -11.74 2.98
CA PHE A 66 -4.00 -11.52 2.26
C PHE A 66 -3.75 -11.20 0.78
N ILE A 67 -2.81 -10.29 0.47
CA ILE A 67 -2.46 -9.92 -0.90
C ILE A 67 -1.91 -11.12 -1.68
N HIS A 68 -1.06 -11.93 -1.05
CA HIS A 68 -0.53 -13.15 -1.66
C HIS A 68 -1.63 -14.18 -1.94
N ALA A 69 -2.50 -14.41 -0.97
CA ALA A 69 -3.61 -15.36 -1.10
C ALA A 69 -4.64 -14.89 -2.16
N LEU A 70 -4.89 -13.59 -2.25
CA LEU A 70 -5.74 -13.01 -3.29
C LEU A 70 -5.15 -13.23 -4.70
N ASP A 71 -3.84 -13.03 -4.87
CA ASP A 71 -3.13 -13.34 -6.12
C ASP A 71 -3.29 -14.82 -6.50
N ASN A 72 -3.04 -15.71 -5.58
CA ASN A 72 -3.17 -17.16 -5.79
C ASN A 72 -4.62 -17.57 -6.14
N PHE A 73 -5.59 -17.07 -5.38
CA PHE A 73 -7.01 -17.43 -5.56
C PHE A 73 -7.59 -16.92 -6.87
N TRP A 74 -7.36 -15.64 -7.17
CA TRP A 74 -8.05 -14.96 -8.26
C TRP A 74 -7.30 -15.00 -9.58
N PHE A 75 -6.00 -14.73 -9.54
CA PHE A 75 -5.20 -14.57 -10.76
C PHE A 75 -4.48 -15.85 -11.18
N ARG A 76 -3.90 -16.55 -10.21
CA ARG A 76 -3.11 -17.77 -10.47
C ARG A 76 -3.95 -19.05 -10.46
N ARG A 77 -4.99 -19.06 -9.67
CA ARG A 77 -5.88 -20.21 -9.48
C ARG A 77 -5.16 -21.45 -8.92
N VAL A 78 -4.17 -21.21 -8.06
CA VAL A 78 -3.39 -22.24 -7.37
C VAL A 78 -3.90 -22.35 -5.92
N ASP A 79 -4.02 -23.57 -5.43
CA ASP A 79 -4.40 -23.89 -4.03
C ASP A 79 -5.58 -23.04 -3.51
N ARG A 80 -6.67 -22.98 -4.27
CA ARG A 80 -7.77 -22.07 -4.02
C ARG A 80 -8.38 -22.20 -2.62
N LEU A 81 -8.53 -23.43 -2.12
CA LEU A 81 -9.10 -23.66 -0.77
C LEU A 81 -8.15 -23.08 0.30
N ALA A 82 -6.87 -23.41 0.23
CA ALA A 82 -5.86 -22.90 1.15
C ALA A 82 -5.77 -21.35 1.06
N SER A 83 -5.83 -20.79 -0.15
CA SER A 83 -5.85 -19.34 -0.36
C SER A 83 -7.09 -18.69 0.26
N LEU A 84 -8.27 -19.30 0.11
CA LEU A 84 -9.50 -18.78 0.69
C LEU A 84 -9.44 -18.80 2.24
N VAL A 85 -8.97 -19.90 2.83
CA VAL A 85 -8.79 -20.01 4.28
C VAL A 85 -7.78 -18.98 4.77
N THR A 86 -6.65 -18.83 4.08
CA THR A 86 -5.64 -17.81 4.42
C THR A 86 -6.20 -16.39 4.34
N MET A 87 -6.99 -16.07 3.31
CA MET A 87 -7.66 -14.79 3.18
C MET A 87 -8.63 -14.54 4.33
N ALA A 88 -9.45 -15.55 4.68
CA ALA A 88 -10.40 -15.45 5.78
C ALA A 88 -9.70 -15.18 7.13
N ILE A 89 -8.65 -15.96 7.45
CA ILE A 89 -7.87 -15.76 8.68
C ILE A 89 -7.21 -14.38 8.70
N ALA A 90 -6.52 -14.00 7.62
CA ALA A 90 -5.84 -12.71 7.53
C ALA A 90 -6.82 -11.55 7.66
N LEU A 91 -7.99 -11.64 7.01
CA LEU A 91 -9.03 -10.63 7.06
C LEU A 91 -9.62 -10.50 8.48
N THR A 92 -9.91 -11.61 9.13
CA THR A 92 -10.40 -11.63 10.53
C THR A 92 -9.40 -10.94 11.46
N LEU A 93 -8.11 -11.26 11.36
CA LEU A 93 -7.06 -10.61 12.16
C LEU A 93 -6.99 -9.10 11.90
N ILE A 94 -7.09 -8.67 10.66
CA ILE A 94 -7.07 -7.24 10.30
C ILE A 94 -8.30 -6.52 10.89
N ILE A 95 -9.50 -7.07 10.73
CA ILE A 95 -10.74 -6.46 11.21
C ILE A 95 -10.75 -6.37 12.73
N LEU A 96 -10.33 -7.42 13.43
CA LEU A 96 -10.31 -7.44 14.90
C LEU A 96 -9.28 -6.48 15.51
N ILE A 97 -8.14 -6.25 14.83
CA ILE A 97 -7.04 -5.48 15.40
C ILE A 97 -7.05 -4.03 14.88
N LYS A 98 -7.21 -3.83 13.57
CA LYS A 98 -7.15 -2.52 12.90
C LYS A 98 -8.14 -2.45 11.72
N PRO A 99 -9.43 -2.30 11.95
CA PRO A 99 -10.46 -2.32 10.92
C PRO A 99 -10.30 -1.25 9.84
N TYR A 100 -9.63 -0.13 10.13
CA TYR A 100 -9.35 0.91 9.12
C TYR A 100 -8.45 0.40 7.97
N ILE A 101 -7.55 -0.58 8.24
CA ILE A 101 -6.74 -1.21 7.18
C ILE A 101 -7.66 -1.95 6.20
N PHE A 102 -8.64 -2.67 6.73
CA PHE A 102 -9.64 -3.35 5.90
C PHE A 102 -10.43 -2.38 5.03
N MET A 103 -10.86 -1.25 5.61
CA MET A 103 -11.61 -0.22 4.87
C MET A 103 -10.85 0.30 3.65
N VAL A 104 -9.53 0.47 3.75
CA VAL A 104 -8.68 0.88 2.63
C VAL A 104 -8.34 -0.28 1.68
N MET A 105 -8.18 -1.50 2.21
CA MET A 105 -7.91 -2.69 1.41
C MET A 105 -9.08 -3.06 0.48
N LEU A 106 -10.30 -2.83 0.93
CA LEU A 106 -11.49 -3.24 0.19
C LEU A 106 -11.58 -2.57 -1.20
N PRO A 107 -11.52 -1.22 -1.33
CA PRO A 107 -11.48 -0.57 -2.64
C PRO A 107 -10.23 -0.96 -3.44
N MET A 108 -9.08 -1.13 -2.80
CA MET A 108 -7.87 -1.60 -3.46
C MET A 108 -8.07 -2.97 -4.13
N CYS A 109 -8.61 -3.95 -3.42
CA CYS A 109 -8.86 -5.30 -3.95
C CYS A 109 -9.88 -5.28 -5.07
N ALA A 110 -10.95 -4.50 -4.90
CA ALA A 110 -11.99 -4.34 -5.90
C ALA A 110 -11.44 -3.72 -7.19
N VAL A 111 -10.56 -2.71 -7.08
CA VAL A 111 -9.83 -2.15 -8.22
C VAL A 111 -8.95 -3.22 -8.87
N TRP A 112 -8.17 -3.97 -8.12
CA TRP A 112 -7.27 -4.99 -8.67
C TRP A 112 -8.03 -6.04 -9.46
N ILE A 113 -9.07 -6.61 -8.86
CA ILE A 113 -9.88 -7.66 -9.48
C ILE A 113 -10.62 -7.14 -10.73
N SER A 114 -11.26 -5.98 -10.62
CA SER A 114 -12.08 -5.42 -11.70
C SER A 114 -11.22 -4.88 -12.83
N TYR A 115 -10.18 -4.12 -12.50
CA TYR A 115 -9.33 -3.50 -13.51
C TYR A 115 -8.47 -4.52 -14.27
N ALA A 116 -8.12 -5.64 -13.67
CA ALA A 116 -7.48 -6.74 -14.39
C ALA A 116 -8.34 -7.27 -15.54
N ARG A 117 -9.68 -7.16 -15.44
CA ARG A 117 -10.62 -7.46 -16.52
C ARG A 117 -10.76 -6.30 -17.51
N VAL A 118 -10.98 -5.08 -16.99
CA VAL A 118 -11.11 -3.85 -17.81
C VAL A 118 -9.88 -3.62 -18.67
N SER A 119 -8.70 -3.87 -18.13
CA SER A 119 -7.45 -3.71 -18.87
C SER A 119 -7.34 -4.62 -20.10
N ARG A 120 -8.18 -5.67 -20.24
CA ARG A 120 -8.23 -6.56 -21.42
C ARG A 120 -9.06 -5.97 -22.55
N ILE A 121 -9.85 -4.93 -22.30
CA ILE A 121 -10.67 -4.27 -23.33
C ILE A 121 -9.73 -3.57 -24.31
N GLN A 122 -9.88 -3.88 -25.60
CA GLN A 122 -9.04 -3.32 -26.67
C GLN A 122 -9.46 -1.90 -27.06
N ASN A 123 -10.76 -1.58 -26.92
CA ASN A 123 -11.27 -0.25 -27.24
C ASN A 123 -10.80 0.77 -26.19
N ALA A 124 -9.98 1.73 -26.65
CA ALA A 124 -9.39 2.75 -25.78
C ALA A 124 -10.46 3.64 -25.11
N ALA A 125 -11.50 4.03 -25.84
CA ALA A 125 -12.56 4.88 -25.28
C ALA A 125 -13.32 4.19 -24.15
N ILE A 126 -13.69 2.93 -24.35
CA ILE A 126 -14.35 2.11 -23.31
C ILE A 126 -13.42 1.94 -22.10
N LYS A 127 -12.15 1.70 -22.34
CA LYS A 127 -11.15 1.52 -21.26
C LYS A 127 -10.99 2.79 -20.42
N TYR A 128 -10.89 3.96 -21.04
CA TYR A 128 -10.76 5.24 -20.32
C TYR A 128 -12.02 5.61 -19.55
N LEU A 129 -13.20 5.29 -20.09
CA LEU A 129 -14.47 5.51 -19.40
C LEU A 129 -14.71 4.49 -18.27
N ALA A 130 -14.30 3.25 -18.46
CA ALA A 130 -14.51 2.18 -17.50
C ALA A 130 -13.79 2.42 -16.16
N LEU A 131 -12.60 3.04 -16.16
CA LEU A 131 -11.86 3.30 -14.91
C LEU A 131 -12.60 4.26 -13.98
N PRO A 132 -13.00 5.48 -14.38
CA PRO A 132 -13.75 6.37 -13.51
C PRO A 132 -15.11 5.80 -13.10
N VAL A 133 -15.85 5.17 -14.03
CA VAL A 133 -17.13 4.50 -13.70
C VAL A 133 -16.94 3.40 -12.67
N MET A 134 -15.90 2.60 -12.81
CA MET A 134 -15.56 1.55 -11.85
C MET A 134 -15.19 2.15 -10.48
N LEU A 135 -14.38 3.21 -10.44
CA LEU A 135 -13.99 3.87 -9.18
C LEU A 135 -15.21 4.46 -8.47
N VAL A 136 -16.08 5.15 -9.21
CA VAL A 136 -17.34 5.69 -8.67
C VAL A 136 -18.25 4.57 -8.15
N GLY A 137 -18.48 3.51 -8.95
CA GLY A 137 -19.30 2.38 -8.54
C GLY A 137 -18.73 1.65 -7.31
N LEU A 138 -17.40 1.50 -7.22
CA LEU A 138 -16.73 0.93 -6.05
C LEU A 138 -16.88 1.84 -4.82
N SER A 139 -16.78 3.16 -4.98
CA SER A 139 -16.97 4.10 -3.87
C SER A 139 -18.40 4.01 -3.32
N PHE A 140 -19.40 3.95 -4.19
CA PHE A 140 -20.80 3.72 -3.75
C PHE A 140 -20.98 2.34 -3.11
N GLY A 141 -20.37 1.28 -3.64
CA GLY A 141 -20.43 -0.06 -3.07
C GLY A 141 -19.79 -0.15 -1.68
N VAL A 142 -18.63 0.49 -1.50
CA VAL A 142 -17.96 0.59 -0.19
C VAL A 142 -18.80 1.40 0.78
N LEU A 143 -19.35 2.54 0.35
CA LEU A 143 -20.21 3.37 1.17
C LEU A 143 -21.47 2.60 1.62
N ALA A 144 -22.14 1.91 0.70
CA ALA A 144 -23.30 1.08 1.00
C ALA A 144 -22.96 -0.06 1.97
N LEU A 145 -21.80 -0.68 1.82
CA LEU A 145 -21.35 -1.74 2.73
C LEU A 145 -21.04 -1.16 4.13
N LEU A 146 -20.38 -0.02 4.21
CA LEU A 146 -20.09 0.63 5.48
C LEU A 146 -21.35 1.11 6.20
N THR A 147 -22.35 1.60 5.46
CA THR A 147 -23.64 1.97 6.04
C THR A 147 -24.42 0.76 6.51
N ALA A 148 -24.43 -0.33 5.73
CA ALA A 148 -25.10 -1.58 6.10
C ALA A 148 -24.47 -2.28 7.31
N LEU A 149 -23.16 -2.14 7.50
CA LEU A 149 -22.41 -2.68 8.63
C LEU A 149 -22.27 -1.67 9.80
N GLY A 150 -22.84 -0.46 9.67
CA GLY A 150 -22.64 0.64 10.60
C GLY A 150 -22.87 0.27 12.05
N ASP A 151 -23.95 -0.43 12.36
CA ASP A 151 -24.29 -0.87 13.71
C ASP A 151 -23.32 -1.92 14.27
N GLN A 152 -22.74 -2.76 13.39
CA GLN A 152 -21.76 -3.78 13.76
C GLN A 152 -20.33 -3.23 13.87
N LEU A 153 -20.02 -2.17 13.13
CA LEU A 153 -18.73 -1.52 13.15
C LEU A 153 -18.54 -0.59 14.38
N GLY A 154 -19.61 -0.27 15.11
CA GLY A 154 -19.58 0.56 16.31
C GLY A 154 -18.86 1.89 16.05
N GLN A 155 -17.72 2.13 16.72
CA GLN A 155 -16.93 3.36 16.59
C GLN A 155 -16.39 3.64 15.17
N PHE A 156 -16.43 2.67 14.26
CA PHE A 156 -16.01 2.82 12.86
C PHE A 156 -17.19 3.03 11.91
N SER A 157 -18.41 3.26 12.44
CA SER A 157 -19.56 3.68 11.62
C SER A 157 -19.25 5.03 10.95
N LEU A 158 -19.78 5.23 9.75
CA LEU A 158 -19.58 6.48 8.99
C LEU A 158 -20.03 7.73 9.75
N GLN A 159 -21.05 7.60 10.60
CA GLN A 159 -21.59 8.69 11.41
C GLN A 159 -20.60 9.12 12.48
N LEU A 160 -19.93 8.15 13.13
CA LEU A 160 -18.95 8.42 14.18
C LEU A 160 -17.53 8.61 13.64
N ALA A 161 -17.28 8.26 12.37
CA ALA A 161 -15.93 8.32 11.79
C ALA A 161 -15.36 9.74 11.78
N LEU A 162 -16.18 10.74 11.46
CA LEU A 162 -15.76 12.15 11.49
C LEU A 162 -15.40 12.61 12.90
N ASP A 163 -16.25 12.32 13.86
CA ASP A 163 -16.03 12.70 15.26
C ASP A 163 -14.79 11.99 15.81
N ASN A 164 -14.59 10.71 15.46
CA ASN A 164 -13.42 9.94 15.87
C ASN A 164 -12.12 10.47 15.23
N ILE A 165 -12.15 10.88 13.97
CA ILE A 165 -10.99 11.50 13.28
C ILE A 165 -10.62 12.79 14.01
N LEU A 166 -11.58 13.67 14.28
CA LEU A 166 -11.36 14.94 14.95
C LEU A 166 -10.91 14.74 16.41
N ALA A 167 -11.55 13.83 17.13
CA ALA A 167 -11.18 13.53 18.52
C ALA A 167 -9.74 12.97 18.59
N THR A 168 -9.39 12.03 17.72
CA THR A 168 -8.04 11.45 17.69
C THR A 168 -6.99 12.50 17.29
N GLN A 169 -7.30 13.36 16.32
CA GLN A 169 -6.40 14.43 15.93
C GLN A 169 -6.21 15.43 17.08
N LYS A 170 -7.31 15.85 17.73
CA LYS A 170 -7.26 16.79 18.84
C LYS A 170 -6.46 16.23 20.02
N ASP A 171 -6.68 14.97 20.38
CA ASP A 171 -5.92 14.30 21.44
C ASP A 171 -4.42 14.27 21.13
N LEU A 172 -4.03 13.84 19.94
CA LEU A 172 -2.63 13.77 19.53
C LEU A 172 -1.94 15.15 19.36
N LEU A 173 -2.70 16.21 19.08
CA LEU A 173 -2.18 17.56 18.99
C LEU A 173 -2.09 18.28 20.34
N GLN A 174 -3.02 18.02 21.26
CA GLN A 174 -3.14 18.75 22.54
C GLN A 174 -2.46 18.03 23.70
N ASN A 175 -2.30 16.73 23.64
CA ASN A 175 -1.71 15.96 24.74
C ASN A 175 -0.20 16.20 24.81
N GLU A 176 0.27 16.82 25.90
CA GLU A 176 1.67 17.14 26.17
C GLU A 176 2.56 15.88 26.28
N GLU A 177 1.97 14.73 26.61
CA GLU A 177 2.66 13.46 26.72
C GLU A 177 3.34 13.02 25.40
N TYR A 178 2.82 13.47 24.25
CA TYR A 178 3.40 13.20 22.93
C TYR A 178 4.49 14.20 22.50
N GLY A 179 4.79 15.21 23.30
CA GLY A 179 5.87 16.16 23.09
C GLY A 179 5.76 16.98 21.79
N THR A 180 6.91 17.46 21.31
CA THR A 180 7.00 18.32 20.10
C THR A 180 7.03 17.55 18.78
N ASN A 181 6.96 16.22 18.81
CA ASN A 181 7.11 15.33 17.64
C ASN A 181 5.80 15.19 16.85
N ARG A 182 5.19 16.31 16.50
CA ARG A 182 3.89 16.36 15.82
C ARG A 182 3.90 17.28 14.62
N PHE A 183 2.97 17.08 13.71
CA PHE A 183 2.73 17.98 12.59
C PHE A 183 1.26 18.33 12.52
N ASP A 184 0.97 19.51 12.04
CA ASP A 184 -0.39 19.97 11.85
C ASP A 184 -0.80 19.81 10.38
N VAL A 185 -2.01 19.29 10.16
CA VAL A 185 -2.67 19.25 8.85
C VAL A 185 -3.61 20.43 8.66
N GLY A 186 -3.67 21.34 9.64
CA GLY A 186 -4.54 22.51 9.71
C GLY A 186 -5.91 22.19 10.30
N GLU A 187 -6.64 23.24 10.65
CA GLU A 187 -7.97 23.15 11.24
C GLU A 187 -8.92 22.32 10.36
N MET A 188 -9.69 21.46 11.01
CA MET A 188 -10.70 20.63 10.37
C MET A 188 -12.06 20.80 11.06
N GLU A 189 -13.08 20.91 10.24
CA GLU A 189 -14.46 20.87 10.67
C GLU A 189 -15.02 19.45 10.54
N ALA A 190 -16.09 19.15 11.28
CA ALA A 190 -16.80 17.87 11.22
C ALA A 190 -17.60 17.71 9.90
N THR A 191 -16.96 17.99 8.78
CA THR A 191 -17.54 17.84 7.44
C THR A 191 -16.62 17.05 6.52
N TRP A 192 -17.19 16.18 5.70
CA TRP A 192 -16.42 15.40 4.71
C TRP A 192 -15.65 16.29 3.75
N GLY A 193 -16.18 17.47 3.41
CA GLY A 193 -15.50 18.45 2.55
C GLY A 193 -14.20 18.95 3.17
N SER A 194 -14.25 19.34 4.46
CA SER A 194 -13.06 19.75 5.23
C SER A 194 -12.03 18.65 5.31
N VAL A 195 -12.45 17.43 5.68
CA VAL A 195 -11.56 16.26 5.79
C VAL A 195 -10.90 15.94 4.45
N LEU A 196 -11.66 15.87 3.35
CA LEU A 196 -11.14 15.56 2.02
C LEU A 196 -10.22 16.66 1.47
N SER A 197 -10.41 17.92 1.84
CA SER A 197 -9.52 19.03 1.45
C SER A 197 -8.09 18.82 1.96
N LYS A 198 -7.92 18.07 3.06
CA LYS A 198 -6.61 17.73 3.63
C LYS A 198 -5.89 16.58 2.92
N PHE A 199 -6.51 15.97 1.90
CA PHE A 199 -5.94 14.82 1.18
C PHE A 199 -4.48 15.04 0.72
N PRO A 200 -4.11 16.16 0.07
CA PRO A 200 -2.73 16.36 -0.40
C PRO A 200 -1.74 16.44 0.78
N ILE A 201 -2.07 17.22 1.82
CA ILE A 201 -1.19 17.48 2.97
C ILE A 201 -1.02 16.19 3.79
N ALA A 202 -2.10 15.51 4.14
CA ALA A 202 -2.07 14.30 4.94
C ALA A 202 -1.32 13.16 4.22
N THR A 203 -1.59 12.97 2.92
CA THR A 203 -0.92 11.94 2.12
C THR A 203 0.58 12.21 1.97
N THR A 204 0.98 13.44 1.65
CA THR A 204 2.40 13.80 1.54
C THR A 204 3.12 13.71 2.87
N ALA A 205 2.46 14.09 3.97
CA ALA A 205 3.02 13.93 5.30
C ALA A 205 3.32 12.45 5.61
N THR A 206 2.38 11.56 5.35
CA THR A 206 2.57 10.12 5.58
C THR A 206 3.68 9.53 4.74
N LEU A 207 3.79 9.94 3.47
CA LEU A 207 4.78 9.40 2.55
C LEU A 207 6.20 9.86 2.86
N PHE A 208 6.39 11.12 3.27
CA PHE A 208 7.70 11.77 3.26
C PHE A 208 8.14 12.38 4.59
N ARG A 209 7.26 12.49 5.61
CA ARG A 209 7.63 13.05 6.92
C ARG A 209 7.86 11.94 7.96
N PRO A 210 8.66 12.17 9.02
CA PRO A 210 9.39 13.40 9.29
C PRO A 210 10.52 13.67 8.30
N PHE A 211 10.78 14.95 8.02
CA PHE A 211 12.01 15.36 7.36
C PHE A 211 13.16 15.36 8.38
N ILE A 212 14.42 15.31 7.92
CA ILE A 212 15.60 15.32 8.80
C ILE A 212 15.60 16.55 9.73
N THR A 213 15.12 17.68 9.24
CA THR A 213 15.00 18.94 9.99
C THR A 213 13.95 18.93 11.11
N GLU A 214 13.05 17.95 11.09
CA GLU A 214 11.97 17.79 12.08
C GLU A 214 12.33 16.75 13.16
N CYS A 215 13.51 16.15 13.06
CA CYS A 215 13.94 15.06 13.93
C CYS A 215 14.60 15.59 15.20
N ASN A 216 14.00 15.29 16.36
CA ASN A 216 14.48 15.76 17.65
C ASN A 216 15.23 14.67 18.46
N ASN A 217 15.27 13.44 17.97
CA ASN A 217 15.99 12.33 18.61
C ASN A 217 16.56 11.35 17.59
N PHE A 218 17.48 10.49 18.02
CA PHE A 218 18.19 9.55 17.16
C PHE A 218 17.26 8.59 16.39
N VAL A 219 16.21 8.10 17.03
CA VAL A 219 15.24 7.19 16.38
C VAL A 219 14.48 7.90 15.26
N MET A 220 14.12 9.18 15.49
CA MET A 220 13.49 9.99 14.44
C MET A 220 14.44 10.32 13.31
N VAL A 221 15.73 10.52 13.57
CA VAL A 221 16.75 10.73 12.51
C VAL A 221 16.81 9.52 11.60
N LEU A 222 16.75 8.28 12.13
CA LEU A 222 16.70 7.07 11.31
C LEU A 222 15.44 7.05 10.44
N ALA A 223 14.30 7.43 10.98
CA ALA A 223 13.06 7.55 10.21
C ALA A 223 13.14 8.67 9.16
N GLY A 224 13.76 9.80 9.49
CA GLY A 224 14.00 10.90 8.56
C GLY A 224 14.92 10.51 7.39
N LEU A 225 15.97 9.72 7.66
CA LEU A 225 16.86 9.17 6.63
C LEU A 225 16.10 8.18 5.71
N GLU A 226 15.27 7.31 6.27
CA GLU A 226 14.41 6.44 5.49
C GLU A 226 13.48 7.25 4.58
N ASN A 227 12.82 8.29 5.12
CA ASN A 227 11.93 9.15 4.34
C ASN A 227 12.67 9.94 3.25
N LEU A 228 13.89 10.39 3.52
CA LEU A 228 14.76 11.02 2.51
C LEU A 228 15.09 10.02 1.38
N PHE A 229 15.37 8.77 1.72
CA PHE A 229 15.58 7.71 0.73
C PHE A 229 14.30 7.50 -0.10
N VAL A 230 13.13 7.38 0.53
CA VAL A 230 11.82 7.25 -0.16
C VAL A 230 11.57 8.44 -1.09
N LEU A 231 11.80 9.66 -0.61
CA LEU A 231 11.66 10.88 -1.39
C LEU A 231 12.64 10.90 -2.58
N SER A 232 13.89 10.50 -2.37
CA SER A 232 14.90 10.42 -3.43
C SER A 232 14.52 9.45 -4.55
N VAL A 233 13.98 8.27 -4.19
CA VAL A 233 13.46 7.29 -5.16
C VAL A 233 12.24 7.85 -5.89
N PHE A 234 11.34 8.54 -5.20
CA PHE A 234 10.17 9.18 -5.79
C PHE A 234 10.57 10.28 -6.80
N VAL A 235 11.46 11.18 -6.41
CA VAL A 235 11.97 12.24 -7.30
C VAL A 235 12.70 11.63 -8.51
N ARG A 236 13.54 10.61 -8.29
CA ARG A 236 14.21 9.88 -9.37
C ARG A 236 13.20 9.26 -10.33
N MET A 237 12.13 8.67 -9.81
CA MET A 237 11.04 8.10 -10.62
C MET A 237 10.36 9.19 -11.45
N LEU A 238 10.05 10.37 -10.87
CA LEU A 238 9.44 11.49 -11.59
C LEU A 238 10.35 12.03 -12.70
N ILE A 239 11.63 12.25 -12.41
CA ILE A 239 12.61 12.73 -13.40
C ILE A 239 12.76 11.74 -14.56
N LYS A 240 12.82 10.44 -14.24
CA LYS A 240 12.98 9.37 -15.23
C LYS A 240 11.72 9.17 -16.09
N THR A 241 10.56 9.41 -15.49
CA THR A 241 9.26 9.11 -16.08
C THR A 241 8.57 10.41 -16.49
N ARG A 242 8.44 10.67 -17.80
CA ARG A 242 7.64 11.81 -18.26
C ARG A 242 6.19 11.64 -17.79
N ILE A 243 5.51 12.75 -17.43
CA ILE A 243 4.15 12.76 -16.86
C ILE A 243 3.16 11.92 -17.68
N VAL A 244 3.19 12.06 -19.01
CA VAL A 244 2.31 11.28 -19.92
C VAL A 244 2.57 9.77 -19.82
N PHE A 245 3.83 9.37 -19.66
CA PHE A 245 4.17 7.95 -19.51
C PHE A 245 3.82 7.46 -18.11
N LEU A 246 3.93 8.28 -17.09
CA LEU A 246 3.56 7.94 -15.71
C LEU A 246 2.09 7.50 -15.65
N GLY A 247 1.17 8.32 -16.17
CA GLY A 247 -0.25 7.96 -16.24
C GLY A 247 -0.49 6.64 -16.98
N SER A 248 0.19 6.47 -18.13
CA SER A 248 0.09 5.23 -18.90
C SER A 248 0.70 3.99 -18.21
N ALA A 249 1.77 4.17 -17.43
CA ALA A 249 2.40 3.09 -16.66
C ALA A 249 1.49 2.64 -15.50
N ILE A 250 0.88 3.59 -14.79
CA ILE A 250 -0.05 3.32 -13.71
C ILE A 250 -1.30 2.62 -14.25
N THR A 251 -1.95 3.18 -15.26
CA THR A 251 -3.18 2.61 -15.84
C THR A 251 -2.94 1.42 -16.76
N GLY A 252 -1.72 1.19 -17.20
CA GLY A 252 -1.35 0.06 -18.07
C GLY A 252 -1.19 -1.27 -17.33
N ASN A 253 -0.89 -1.23 -16.02
CA ASN A 253 -0.67 -2.44 -15.22
C ASN A 253 -1.58 -2.45 -13.97
N PRO A 254 -2.46 -3.46 -13.82
CA PRO A 254 -3.38 -3.53 -12.69
C PRO A 254 -2.70 -3.55 -11.32
N LEU A 255 -1.56 -4.23 -11.17
CA LEU A 255 -0.84 -4.30 -9.91
C LEU A 255 -0.27 -2.93 -9.50
N ILE A 256 0.34 -2.21 -10.45
CA ILE A 256 0.87 -0.87 -10.20
C ILE A 256 -0.26 0.10 -9.81
N LEU A 257 -1.37 0.09 -10.56
CA LEU A 257 -2.55 0.90 -10.25
C LEU A 257 -3.05 0.63 -8.83
N THR A 258 -3.17 -0.64 -8.47
CA THR A 258 -3.62 -1.08 -7.15
C THR A 258 -2.68 -0.62 -6.05
N CYS A 259 -1.37 -0.77 -6.23
CA CYS A 259 -0.37 -0.30 -5.28
C CYS A 259 -0.41 1.22 -5.09
N VAL A 260 -0.57 1.99 -6.17
CA VAL A 260 -0.68 3.46 -6.11
C VAL A 260 -1.96 3.88 -5.39
N ILE A 261 -3.12 3.31 -5.75
CA ILE A 261 -4.40 3.64 -5.10
C ILE A 261 -4.34 3.32 -3.61
N PHE A 262 -3.86 2.13 -3.24
CA PHE A 262 -3.70 1.78 -1.83
C PHE A 262 -2.80 2.75 -1.10
N SER A 263 -1.64 3.09 -1.67
CA SER A 263 -0.68 3.99 -1.06
C SER A 263 -1.25 5.39 -0.83
N LEU A 264 -2.02 5.91 -1.77
CA LEU A 264 -2.65 7.22 -1.65
C LEU A 264 -3.77 7.22 -0.60
N LEU A 265 -4.67 6.25 -0.66
CA LEU A 265 -5.79 6.14 0.29
C LEU A 265 -5.31 5.84 1.70
N TYR A 266 -4.40 4.88 1.85
CA TYR A 266 -3.84 4.51 3.15
C TYR A 266 -3.00 5.65 3.73
N GLY A 267 -2.21 6.32 2.90
CA GLY A 267 -1.44 7.50 3.28
C GLY A 267 -2.33 8.63 3.77
N PHE A 268 -3.46 8.87 3.10
CA PHE A 268 -4.44 9.86 3.52
C PHE A 268 -5.05 9.52 4.89
N VAL A 269 -5.60 8.30 5.03
CA VAL A 269 -6.24 7.87 6.28
C VAL A 269 -5.24 7.93 7.45
N THR A 270 -4.02 7.43 7.25
CA THR A 270 -2.99 7.45 8.30
C THR A 270 -2.55 8.88 8.63
N GLY A 271 -2.34 9.73 7.63
CA GLY A 271 -1.87 11.10 7.84
C GLY A 271 -2.89 12.00 8.52
N ILE A 272 -4.18 11.78 8.26
CA ILE A 272 -5.23 12.58 8.88
C ILE A 272 -5.53 12.14 10.32
N THR A 273 -5.38 10.84 10.61
CA THR A 273 -5.65 10.29 11.94
C THR A 273 -4.44 10.26 12.87
N THR A 274 -3.22 10.49 12.34
CA THR A 274 -2.00 10.26 13.12
C THR A 274 -1.01 11.42 12.98
N PRO A 275 -1.31 12.62 13.53
CA PRO A 275 -0.44 13.80 13.40
C PRO A 275 0.81 13.75 14.29
N ASN A 276 1.21 12.58 14.79
CA ASN A 276 2.41 12.35 15.58
C ASN A 276 3.42 11.52 14.80
N PHE A 277 4.67 11.99 14.66
CA PHE A 277 5.70 11.35 13.84
C PHE A 277 6.07 9.93 14.31
N GLY A 278 6.12 9.69 15.61
CA GLY A 278 6.44 8.37 16.16
C GLY A 278 5.38 7.31 15.80
N ALA A 279 4.10 7.69 15.96
CA ALA A 279 2.99 6.84 15.57
C ALA A 279 2.87 6.73 14.04
N LEU A 280 3.10 7.81 13.29
CA LEU A 280 3.05 7.85 11.83
C LEU A 280 4.03 6.86 11.20
N VAL A 281 5.31 6.87 11.63
CA VAL A 281 6.34 5.95 11.12
C VAL A 281 5.97 4.49 11.36
N ARG A 282 5.32 4.21 12.47
CA ARG A 282 4.84 2.88 12.83
C ARG A 282 3.61 2.47 12.01
N PHE A 283 2.63 3.37 11.87
CA PHE A 283 1.36 3.02 11.21
C PHE A 283 1.47 2.94 9.70
N LYS A 284 2.43 3.63 9.07
CA LYS A 284 2.61 3.60 7.62
C LYS A 284 3.29 2.33 7.06
N ILE A 285 3.72 1.38 7.90
CA ILE A 285 4.45 0.19 7.43
C ILE A 285 3.72 -0.63 6.33
N PRO A 286 2.38 -0.79 6.30
CA PRO A 286 1.72 -1.47 5.19
C PRO A 286 1.80 -0.71 3.85
N LEU A 287 1.92 0.62 3.91
CA LEU A 287 2.03 1.47 2.73
C LEU A 287 3.41 1.36 2.06
N MET A 288 4.48 1.20 2.84
CA MET A 288 5.85 1.28 2.34
C MET A 288 6.14 0.29 1.19
N PRO A 289 5.85 -1.02 1.32
CA PRO A 289 6.11 -1.98 0.24
C PRO A 289 5.28 -1.70 -1.02
N THR A 290 4.05 -1.21 -0.88
CA THR A 290 3.19 -0.93 -2.03
C THR A 290 3.64 0.33 -2.76
N PHE A 291 3.98 1.40 -2.03
CA PHE A 291 4.47 2.65 -2.61
C PHE A 291 5.83 2.48 -3.28
N MET A 292 6.82 1.94 -2.54
CA MET A 292 8.17 1.71 -3.06
C MET A 292 8.16 0.70 -4.22
N GLY A 293 7.40 -0.38 -4.07
CA GLY A 293 7.23 -1.38 -5.12
C GLY A 293 6.66 -0.77 -6.40
N ALA A 294 5.62 0.06 -6.31
CA ALA A 294 5.05 0.76 -7.46
C ALA A 294 6.09 1.65 -8.16
N MET A 295 6.88 2.42 -7.41
CA MET A 295 7.92 3.27 -8.00
C MET A 295 8.98 2.47 -8.77
N TYR A 296 9.46 1.37 -8.21
CA TYR A 296 10.43 0.52 -8.89
C TYR A 296 9.84 -0.18 -10.13
N MET A 297 8.59 -0.65 -10.04
CA MET A 297 7.90 -1.24 -11.20
C MET A 297 7.70 -0.21 -12.33
N ILE A 298 7.35 1.04 -12.00
CA ILE A 298 7.20 2.12 -13.00
C ILE A 298 8.56 2.40 -13.66
N MET A 299 9.63 2.55 -12.88
CA MET A 299 10.97 2.79 -13.41
C MET A 299 11.44 1.64 -14.32
N PHE A 300 11.14 0.40 -13.95
CA PHE A 300 11.40 -0.76 -14.79
C PHE A 300 10.69 -0.69 -16.14
N LEU A 301 9.41 -0.30 -16.16
CA LEU A 301 8.66 -0.17 -17.41
C LEU A 301 9.25 0.92 -18.33
N VAL A 302 9.78 2.00 -17.73
CA VAL A 302 10.50 3.06 -18.49
C VAL A 302 11.78 2.49 -19.12
N ASP A 303 12.60 1.77 -18.34
CA ASP A 303 13.83 1.15 -18.84
C ASP A 303 13.54 0.16 -19.95
N GLU A 304 12.54 -0.66 -19.76
CA GLU A 304 12.14 -1.65 -20.74
C GLU A 304 11.64 -1.02 -22.05
N ARG A 305 10.85 0.06 -21.94
CA ARG A 305 10.44 0.83 -23.11
C ARG A 305 11.65 1.38 -23.86
N ASN A 306 12.61 1.96 -23.16
CA ASN A 306 13.80 2.53 -23.77
C ASN A 306 14.68 1.45 -24.41
N ARG A 307 14.81 0.29 -23.74
CA ARG A 307 15.53 -0.88 -24.27
C ARG A 307 14.91 -1.42 -25.57
N LEU A 308 13.59 -1.58 -25.58
CA LEU A 308 12.88 -2.07 -26.77
C LEU A 308 12.94 -1.07 -27.91
N ARG A 309 12.79 0.23 -27.61
CA ARG A 309 12.92 1.30 -28.62
C ARG A 309 14.31 1.33 -29.26
N GLY A 310 15.36 1.14 -28.46
CA GLY A 310 16.74 1.02 -28.98
C GLY A 310 16.97 -0.18 -29.89
N ARG A 311 16.10 -1.19 -29.83
CA ARG A 311 16.11 -2.40 -30.72
C ARG A 311 15.10 -2.32 -31.86
N GLY A 312 14.43 -1.17 -32.05
CA GLY A 312 13.38 -1.01 -33.06
C GLY A 312 12.08 -1.79 -32.76
N LEU A 313 11.91 -2.29 -31.53
CA LEU A 313 10.77 -3.10 -31.15
C LEU A 313 9.67 -2.25 -30.48
N PRO A 314 8.39 -2.52 -30.74
CA PRO A 314 7.30 -1.78 -30.12
C PRO A 314 7.13 -2.13 -28.63
N PHE A 315 7.00 -1.12 -27.79
CA PHE A 315 6.64 -1.30 -26.38
C PHE A 315 5.11 -1.27 -26.22
N ARG A 316 4.55 -2.28 -25.56
CA ARG A 316 3.12 -2.36 -25.24
C ARG A 316 2.93 -2.73 -23.78
N PHE A 317 2.24 -1.89 -22.98
CA PHE A 317 1.92 -2.17 -21.58
C PHE A 317 1.14 -3.48 -21.39
N GLN A 318 0.33 -3.86 -22.37
CA GLN A 318 -0.46 -5.09 -22.32
C GLN A 318 0.40 -6.35 -22.13
N ASN A 319 1.63 -6.33 -22.62
CA ASN A 319 2.56 -7.45 -22.48
C ASN A 319 2.98 -7.66 -21.00
N TYR A 320 2.98 -6.60 -20.19
CA TYR A 320 3.42 -6.64 -18.79
C TYR A 320 2.26 -6.78 -17.78
N ARG A 321 1.03 -6.93 -18.24
CA ARG A 321 -0.17 -7.02 -17.40
C ARG A 321 -0.11 -8.20 -16.43
N ASN A 322 0.34 -9.35 -16.88
CA ASN A 322 0.47 -10.58 -16.08
C ASN A 322 1.90 -10.79 -15.58
N GLY A 323 2.72 -9.73 -15.59
CA GLY A 323 4.13 -9.73 -15.25
C GLY A 323 5.04 -9.67 -16.48
N ASP A 324 6.34 -9.85 -16.25
CA ASP A 324 7.34 -9.79 -17.31
C ASP A 324 7.15 -10.93 -18.32
N PRO A 325 6.91 -10.63 -19.62
CA PRO A 325 6.64 -11.64 -20.64
C PRO A 325 7.89 -12.39 -21.08
N TYR A 326 9.08 -11.87 -20.79
CA TYR A 326 10.35 -12.42 -21.25
C TYR A 326 11.00 -13.39 -20.26
N VAL A 327 10.32 -13.69 -19.15
CA VAL A 327 10.80 -14.61 -18.11
C VAL A 327 9.99 -15.90 -18.17
N ARG A 328 10.68 -17.05 -18.33
CA ARG A 328 10.06 -18.37 -18.22
C ARG A 328 9.54 -18.59 -16.80
N ARG A 329 8.48 -19.36 -16.66
CA ARG A 329 7.82 -19.59 -15.37
C ARG A 329 7.67 -21.07 -15.11
N THR A 330 7.77 -21.44 -13.82
CA THR A 330 7.39 -22.78 -13.34
C THR A 330 5.87 -22.95 -13.44
N ARG A 331 5.41 -24.20 -13.21
CA ARG A 331 3.98 -24.53 -13.15
C ARG A 331 3.22 -23.71 -12.10
N ASP A 332 3.89 -23.35 -11.00
CA ASP A 332 3.35 -22.53 -9.91
C ASP A 332 3.50 -21.02 -10.15
N GLY A 333 3.91 -20.63 -11.35
CA GLY A 333 4.03 -19.23 -11.77
C GLY A 333 5.27 -18.50 -11.23
N LEU A 334 6.20 -19.19 -10.57
CA LEU A 334 7.48 -18.61 -10.17
C LEU A 334 8.38 -18.42 -11.40
N PRO A 335 9.11 -17.31 -11.48
CA PRO A 335 10.04 -17.08 -12.58
C PRO A 335 11.24 -18.02 -12.50
N ILE A 336 11.67 -18.52 -13.65
CA ILE A 336 12.94 -19.21 -13.83
C ILE A 336 13.92 -18.16 -14.35
N LEU A 337 14.88 -17.80 -13.50
CA LEU A 337 15.94 -16.82 -13.82
C LEU A 337 17.04 -17.47 -14.66
#